data_e9de27ec83bf3b21058380cc0860eff4
#
_entry.id   e9de27ec83bf3b21058380cc0860eff4
#
_cell.length_a   1.000
_cell.length_b   1.000
_cell.length_c   1.000
_cell.angle_alpha   90.00
_cell.angle_beta   90.00
_cell.angle_gamma   90.00
#
_symmetry.space_group_name_H-M   'P 1'
#
loop_
_entity.id
_entity.type
_entity.pdbx_description
1 polymer ?
#
loop_
_entity_poly.entity_id
_entity_poly.type
_entity_poly.pdbx_seq_one_letter_code
_entity_poly.pdbx_strand_id
1 'polypeptide(L)'
;MRRTVAWYIANRPFGTVADKIQYKHASIAIFEGYAGSRQADFRLAVERERALGQLDDIVVHYEAFLRDEGPAGPGAARLRREFAYVQDELGDLPGRIMDRKRLRTMLAHLGRTLHVGFLNDCLFEAATALCVTEAPETERPAPALSRCSPDRCPNACLTVRHREPWQASIAEGEALLADRRLSPLQHTAILRDHERKRRLIAPLLDGEA
;
A
#
# COMPACT_ATOMS: atom_id res chain seq x y z
N MET A 1 -1.08 22.87 -20.87
CA MET A 1 0.11 22.26 -20.23
C MET A 1 -0.03 22.01 -18.71
N ARG A 2 -0.34 23.00 -17.85
CA ARG A 2 -0.43 22.76 -16.38
C ARG A 2 -1.41 21.65 -15.97
N ARG A 3 -2.63 21.61 -16.55
CA ARG A 3 -3.62 20.56 -16.26
C ARG A 3 -3.19 19.16 -16.69
N THR A 4 -2.49 19.03 -17.81
CA THR A 4 -1.97 17.75 -18.31
C THR A 4 -0.89 17.20 -17.41
N VAL A 5 0.00 18.07 -16.89
CA VAL A 5 1.05 17.68 -15.95
C VAL A 5 0.42 17.29 -14.60
N ALA A 6 -0.54 18.07 -14.09
CA ALA A 6 -1.27 17.77 -12.87
C ALA A 6 -1.99 16.41 -12.96
N TRP A 7 -2.62 16.14 -14.11
CA TRP A 7 -3.24 14.84 -14.38
C TRP A 7 -2.22 13.70 -14.33
N TYR A 8 -1.07 13.87 -15.00
CA TYR A 8 -0.03 12.85 -15.06
C TYR A 8 0.58 12.55 -13.69
N ILE A 9 0.79 13.57 -12.85
CA ILE A 9 1.31 13.40 -11.50
C ILE A 9 0.26 12.77 -10.58
N ALA A 10 -1.01 13.20 -10.67
CA ALA A 10 -2.11 12.65 -9.87
C ALA A 10 -2.29 11.13 -10.05
N ASN A 11 -1.92 10.60 -11.23
CA ASN A 11 -2.04 9.19 -11.55
C ASN A 11 -0.82 8.33 -11.15
N ARG A 12 0.22 8.96 -10.58
CA ARG A 12 1.32 8.21 -9.98
C ARG A 12 1.00 7.85 -8.53
N PRO A 13 1.54 6.74 -8.01
CA PRO A 13 1.50 6.48 -6.58
C PRO A 13 1.94 7.73 -5.80
N PHE A 14 1.12 8.16 -4.82
CA PHE A 14 1.32 9.40 -4.03
C PHE A 14 1.25 10.73 -4.81
N GLY A 15 0.96 10.70 -6.09
CA GLY A 15 0.89 11.89 -6.93
C GLY A 15 -0.05 12.94 -6.39
N THR A 16 -1.21 12.55 -5.83
CA THR A 16 -2.20 13.49 -5.26
C THR A 16 -1.64 14.32 -4.11
N VAL A 17 -0.81 13.72 -3.24
CA VAL A 17 -0.18 14.43 -2.12
C VAL A 17 0.97 15.30 -2.62
N ALA A 18 1.82 14.75 -3.48
CA ALA A 18 2.94 15.48 -4.09
C ALA A 18 2.46 16.70 -4.86
N ASP A 19 1.39 16.56 -5.63
CA ASP A 19 0.79 17.64 -6.41
C ASP A 19 0.12 18.71 -5.55
N LYS A 20 -0.55 18.33 -4.46
CA LYS A 20 -1.07 19.31 -3.51
C LYS A 20 0.03 20.25 -3.03
N ILE A 21 1.20 19.70 -2.73
CA ILE A 21 2.37 20.46 -2.30
C ILE A 21 2.93 21.30 -3.47
N GLN A 22 3.12 20.67 -4.63
CA GLN A 22 3.68 21.29 -5.84
C GLN A 22 2.84 22.47 -6.34
N TYR A 23 1.52 22.33 -6.34
CA TYR A 23 0.59 23.35 -6.82
C TYR A 23 0.01 24.22 -5.69
N LYS A 24 0.46 24.03 -4.45
CA LYS A 24 0.05 24.82 -3.27
C LYS A 24 -1.48 24.87 -3.07
N HIS A 25 -2.18 23.78 -3.37
CA HIS A 25 -3.63 23.71 -3.16
C HIS A 25 -3.98 23.56 -1.67
N ALA A 26 -4.98 24.28 -1.23
CA ALA A 26 -5.43 24.26 0.16
C ALA A 26 -6.04 22.91 0.58
N SER A 27 -6.61 22.16 -0.37
CA SER A 27 -7.15 20.82 -0.12
C SER A 27 -6.92 19.88 -1.31
N ILE A 28 -6.94 18.57 -1.05
CA ILE A 28 -6.88 17.53 -2.09
C ILE A 28 -8.07 17.67 -3.04
N ALA A 29 -9.27 17.96 -2.54
CA ALA A 29 -10.48 18.11 -3.35
C ALA A 29 -10.36 19.25 -4.39
N ILE A 30 -9.69 20.35 -4.05
CA ILE A 30 -9.42 21.44 -5.01
C ILE A 30 -8.47 20.96 -6.09
N PHE A 31 -7.42 20.23 -5.72
CA PHE A 31 -6.49 19.67 -6.69
C PHE A 31 -7.16 18.66 -7.61
N GLU A 32 -7.97 17.75 -7.10
CA GLU A 32 -8.75 16.78 -7.88
C GLU A 32 -9.68 17.47 -8.88
N GLY A 33 -10.34 18.55 -8.47
CA GLY A 33 -11.13 19.39 -9.38
C GLY A 33 -10.28 20.06 -10.46
N TYR A 34 -9.08 20.50 -10.11
CA TYR A 34 -8.14 21.11 -11.06
C TYR A 34 -7.56 20.09 -12.04
N ALA A 35 -7.23 18.90 -11.59
CA ALA A 35 -6.75 17.79 -12.41
C ALA A 35 -7.85 17.18 -13.33
N GLY A 36 -9.11 17.62 -13.18
CA GLY A 36 -10.22 17.17 -14.01
C GLY A 36 -10.82 15.82 -13.59
N SER A 37 -10.50 15.34 -12.39
CA SER A 37 -10.92 14.03 -11.87
C SER A 37 -12.43 13.91 -11.56
N ARG A 38 -13.18 15.01 -11.68
CA ARG A 38 -14.64 15.04 -11.42
C ARG A 38 -15.52 14.64 -12.61
N GLN A 39 -14.96 14.50 -13.80
CA GLN A 39 -15.73 14.02 -14.96
C GLN A 39 -15.79 12.48 -14.94
N ALA A 40 -16.98 11.91 -15.04
CA ALA A 40 -17.19 10.46 -14.90
C ALA A 40 -16.33 9.61 -15.84
N ASP A 41 -16.19 10.00 -17.11
CA ASP A 41 -15.38 9.28 -18.08
C ASP A 41 -13.88 9.38 -17.80
N PHE A 42 -13.44 10.52 -17.33
CA PHE A 42 -12.06 10.75 -16.93
C PHE A 42 -11.71 9.93 -15.68
N ARG A 43 -12.62 9.88 -14.71
CA ARG A 43 -12.47 9.09 -13.51
C ARG A 43 -12.35 7.59 -13.82
N LEU A 44 -13.17 7.07 -14.75
CA LEU A 44 -13.07 5.70 -15.24
C LEU A 44 -11.74 5.42 -15.94
N ALA A 45 -11.24 6.36 -16.74
CA ALA A 45 -9.93 6.23 -17.39
C ALA A 45 -8.79 6.19 -16.36
N VAL A 46 -8.83 7.07 -15.36
CA VAL A 46 -7.86 7.09 -14.24
C VAL A 46 -7.90 5.79 -13.43
N GLU A 47 -9.09 5.27 -13.13
CA GLU A 47 -9.25 4.02 -12.40
C GLU A 47 -8.70 2.83 -13.21
N ARG A 48 -8.88 2.83 -14.52
CA ARG A 48 -8.29 1.80 -15.41
C ARG A 48 -6.76 1.88 -15.45
N GLU A 49 -6.20 3.07 -15.59
CA GLU A 49 -4.74 3.27 -15.55
C GLU A 49 -4.14 2.87 -14.19
N ARG A 50 -4.80 3.22 -13.10
CA ARG A 50 -4.39 2.78 -11.76
C ARG A 50 -4.44 1.26 -11.63
N ALA A 51 -5.48 0.63 -12.14
CA ALA A 51 -5.61 -0.83 -12.11
C ALA A 51 -4.50 -1.54 -12.91
N LEU A 52 -4.07 -0.95 -14.03
CA LEU A 52 -2.94 -1.47 -14.81
C LEU A 52 -1.62 -1.32 -14.05
N GLY A 53 -1.37 -0.16 -13.43
CA GLY A 53 -0.19 0.05 -12.59
C GLY A 53 -0.16 -0.88 -11.38
N GLN A 54 -1.29 -1.06 -10.71
CA GLN A 54 -1.44 -2.00 -9.59
C GLN A 54 -1.16 -3.45 -10.01
N LEU A 55 -1.53 -3.83 -11.23
CA LEU A 55 -1.27 -5.17 -11.71
C LEU A 55 0.22 -5.45 -11.88
N ASP A 56 1.02 -4.48 -12.32
CA ASP A 56 2.47 -4.62 -12.38
C ASP A 56 3.08 -4.77 -10.98
N ASP A 57 2.63 -4.00 -10.00
CA ASP A 57 3.03 -4.15 -8.60
C ASP A 57 2.65 -5.54 -8.04
N ILE A 58 1.45 -6.05 -8.37
CA ILE A 58 1.01 -7.39 -7.94
C ILE A 58 1.91 -8.47 -8.55
N VAL A 59 2.31 -8.33 -9.81
CA VAL A 59 3.26 -9.26 -10.45
C VAL A 59 4.60 -9.26 -9.71
N VAL A 60 5.13 -8.09 -9.36
CA VAL A 60 6.36 -7.97 -8.57
C VAL A 60 6.22 -8.64 -7.20
N HIS A 61 5.08 -8.49 -6.53
CA HIS A 61 4.83 -9.15 -5.24
C HIS A 61 4.70 -10.68 -5.39
N TYR A 62 4.10 -11.14 -6.47
CA TYR A 62 4.03 -12.58 -6.77
C TYR A 62 5.42 -13.16 -7.07
N GLU A 63 6.25 -12.46 -7.86
CA GLU A 63 7.62 -12.86 -8.13
C GLU A 63 8.48 -12.89 -6.84
N ALA A 64 8.27 -11.95 -5.92
CA ALA A 64 8.91 -11.96 -4.61
C ALA A 64 8.45 -13.16 -3.76
N PHE A 65 7.14 -13.46 -3.76
CA PHE A 65 6.60 -14.64 -3.09
C PHE A 65 7.23 -15.95 -3.59
N LEU A 66 7.47 -16.09 -4.89
CA LEU A 66 8.16 -17.26 -5.48
C LEU A 66 9.64 -17.40 -5.03
N ARG A 67 10.25 -16.32 -4.53
CA ARG A 67 11.61 -16.32 -3.97
C ARG A 67 11.64 -16.44 -2.44
N ASP A 68 10.51 -16.87 -1.82
CA ASP A 68 10.33 -16.89 -0.36
C ASP A 68 10.40 -15.50 0.33
N GLU A 69 10.39 -14.41 -0.44
CA GLU A 69 10.27 -13.03 0.05
C GLU A 69 8.79 -12.66 0.28
N GLY A 70 8.06 -13.53 0.95
CA GLY A 70 6.61 -13.42 1.08
C GLY A 70 6.16 -12.20 1.89
N PRO A 71 4.88 -11.80 1.74
CA PRO A 71 4.32 -10.69 2.50
C PRO A 71 4.31 -10.99 4.00
N ALA A 72 4.44 -9.93 4.81
CA ALA A 72 4.32 -9.93 6.26
C ALA A 72 3.09 -9.11 6.71
N GLY A 73 2.82 -9.07 8.01
CA GLY A 73 1.71 -8.33 8.59
C GLY A 73 0.40 -9.12 8.68
N PRO A 74 -0.67 -8.52 9.26
CA PRO A 74 -1.91 -9.22 9.57
C PRO A 74 -2.64 -9.82 8.37
N GLY A 75 -2.56 -9.17 7.19
CA GLY A 75 -3.16 -9.64 5.94
C GLY A 75 -2.31 -10.64 5.15
N ALA A 76 -1.09 -10.91 5.58
CA ALA A 76 -0.11 -11.70 4.84
C ALA A 76 -0.58 -13.12 4.52
N ALA A 77 -1.20 -13.80 5.49
CA ALA A 77 -1.69 -15.17 5.30
C ALA A 77 -2.76 -15.27 4.20
N ARG A 78 -3.60 -14.24 4.04
CA ARG A 78 -4.60 -14.18 2.98
C ARG A 78 -3.94 -13.97 1.62
N LEU A 79 -3.01 -13.04 1.52
CA LEU A 79 -2.30 -12.77 0.25
C LEU A 79 -1.44 -13.97 -0.18
N ARG A 80 -0.77 -14.64 0.76
CA ARG A 80 -0.03 -15.87 0.46
C ARG A 80 -0.92 -16.99 -0.11
N ARG A 81 -2.13 -17.16 0.42
CA ARG A 81 -3.08 -18.15 -0.11
C ARG A 81 -3.50 -17.84 -1.54
N GLU A 82 -3.75 -16.57 -1.85
CA GLU A 82 -4.06 -16.14 -3.22
C GLU A 82 -2.89 -16.41 -4.18
N PHE A 83 -1.66 -16.15 -3.75
CA PHE A 83 -0.47 -16.42 -4.54
C PHE A 83 -0.20 -17.92 -4.70
N ALA A 84 -0.36 -18.71 -3.66
CA ALA A 84 -0.24 -20.16 -3.72
C ALA A 84 -1.28 -20.76 -4.69
N TYR A 85 -2.54 -20.30 -4.64
CA TYR A 85 -3.56 -20.72 -5.59
C TYR A 85 -3.15 -20.40 -7.05
N VAL A 86 -2.61 -19.21 -7.31
CA VAL A 86 -2.11 -18.84 -8.64
C VAL A 86 -0.94 -19.73 -9.06
N GLN A 87 -0.03 -20.06 -8.16
CA GLN A 87 1.10 -20.96 -8.41
C GLN A 87 0.61 -22.37 -8.78
N ASP A 88 -0.31 -22.93 -8.02
CA ASP A 88 -0.88 -24.27 -8.27
C ASP A 88 -1.58 -24.33 -9.63
N GLU A 89 -2.39 -23.31 -9.98
CA GLU A 89 -3.12 -23.24 -11.25
C GLU A 89 -2.20 -23.01 -12.48
N LEU A 90 -1.08 -22.32 -12.31
CA LEU A 90 -0.09 -22.14 -13.37
C LEU A 90 0.70 -23.43 -13.64
N GLY A 91 0.71 -24.34 -12.66
CA GLY A 91 1.46 -25.59 -12.68
C GLY A 91 2.96 -25.37 -12.54
N ASP A 92 3.52 -26.11 -11.62
CA ASP A 92 4.98 -26.14 -11.34
C ASP A 92 5.69 -27.05 -12.36
N LEU A 93 5.74 -26.59 -13.62
CA LEU A 93 6.50 -27.33 -14.66
C LEU A 93 7.89 -26.71 -14.78
N PRO A 94 8.94 -27.39 -14.32
CA PRO A 94 10.33 -26.94 -14.48
C PRO A 94 10.61 -26.62 -15.95
N GLY A 95 11.09 -25.43 -16.25
CA GLY A 95 11.48 -25.00 -17.60
C GLY A 95 10.37 -24.33 -18.43
N ARG A 96 9.17 -24.13 -17.92
CA ARG A 96 8.19 -23.29 -18.59
C ARG A 96 8.51 -21.81 -18.39
N ILE A 97 8.73 -21.11 -19.49
CA ILE A 97 8.68 -19.64 -19.52
C ILE A 97 7.28 -19.25 -19.07
N MET A 98 7.19 -18.59 -17.92
CA MET A 98 5.91 -18.11 -17.38
C MET A 98 5.26 -17.17 -18.41
N ASP A 99 4.09 -17.54 -18.95
CA ASP A 99 3.32 -16.65 -19.82
C ASP A 99 2.82 -15.46 -19.00
N ARG A 100 3.53 -14.34 -19.10
CA ARG A 100 3.19 -13.10 -18.41
C ARG A 100 1.74 -12.66 -18.65
N LYS A 101 1.19 -12.93 -19.83
CA LYS A 101 -0.19 -12.61 -20.15
C LYS A 101 -1.16 -13.45 -19.32
N ARG A 102 -0.93 -14.75 -19.23
CA ARG A 102 -1.74 -15.67 -18.41
C ARG A 102 -1.62 -15.32 -16.94
N LEU A 103 -0.41 -15.10 -16.43
CA LEU A 103 -0.17 -14.66 -15.06
C LEU A 103 -0.95 -13.35 -14.74
N ARG A 104 -0.84 -12.34 -15.58
CA ARG A 104 -1.59 -11.08 -15.40
C ARG A 104 -3.09 -11.29 -15.39
N THR A 105 -3.62 -12.18 -16.22
CA THR A 105 -5.05 -12.51 -16.23
C THR A 105 -5.47 -13.17 -14.91
N MET A 106 -4.68 -14.08 -14.38
CA MET A 106 -4.97 -14.74 -13.10
C MET A 106 -4.86 -13.79 -11.92
N LEU A 107 -3.88 -12.89 -11.93
CA LEU A 107 -3.70 -11.89 -10.87
C LEU A 107 -4.66 -10.69 -10.99
N ALA A 108 -5.38 -10.54 -12.10
CA ALA A 108 -6.25 -9.38 -12.33
C ALA A 108 -7.39 -9.25 -11.30
N HIS A 109 -7.83 -10.36 -10.67
CA HIS A 109 -8.82 -10.30 -9.60
C HIS A 109 -8.29 -9.56 -8.37
N LEU A 110 -6.98 -9.70 -8.07
CA LEU A 110 -6.33 -8.98 -6.97
C LEU A 110 -6.24 -7.46 -7.22
N GLY A 111 -6.19 -7.03 -8.48
CA GLY A 111 -6.17 -5.61 -8.84
C GLY A 111 -7.41 -4.82 -8.39
N ARG A 112 -8.49 -5.51 -7.99
CA ARG A 112 -9.70 -4.88 -7.44
C ARG A 112 -9.67 -4.72 -5.93
N THR A 113 -8.90 -5.54 -5.24
CA THR A 113 -8.88 -5.64 -3.78
C THR A 113 -7.54 -5.23 -3.18
N LEU A 114 -6.45 -5.44 -3.90
CA LEU A 114 -5.11 -5.05 -3.45
C LEU A 114 -4.83 -3.59 -3.84
N HIS A 115 -4.72 -2.74 -2.85
CA HIS A 115 -4.34 -1.34 -2.98
C HIS A 115 -2.91 -1.17 -2.49
N VAL A 116 -2.07 -0.73 -3.41
CA VAL A 116 -0.64 -0.54 -3.17
C VAL A 116 -0.40 0.80 -2.47
N GLY A 117 0.27 0.76 -1.31
CA GLY A 117 0.55 1.94 -0.49
C GLY A 117 2.05 2.15 -0.26
N PHE A 118 2.43 3.26 0.38
CA PHE A 118 3.82 3.59 0.70
C PHE A 118 4.33 2.86 1.95
N LEU A 119 3.50 2.78 2.98
CA LEU A 119 3.85 2.14 4.25
C LEU A 119 3.36 0.70 4.35
N ASN A 120 2.33 0.35 3.60
CA ASN A 120 1.78 -0.99 3.51
C ASN A 120 0.85 -1.11 2.31
N ASP A 121 0.69 -2.30 1.80
CA ASP A 121 -0.39 -2.64 0.88
C ASP A 121 -1.65 -3.01 1.67
N CYS A 122 -2.81 -2.87 1.04
CA CYS A 122 -4.09 -3.19 1.64
C CYS A 122 -4.85 -4.18 0.76
N LEU A 123 -5.02 -5.41 1.22
CA LEU A 123 -5.93 -6.37 0.58
C LEU A 123 -7.35 -6.09 1.09
N PHE A 124 -7.98 -5.07 0.51
CA PHE A 124 -9.15 -4.42 1.04
C PHE A 124 -10.38 -5.33 1.09
N GLU A 125 -10.94 -5.42 2.28
CA GLU A 125 -12.25 -6.00 2.55
C GLU A 125 -12.98 -5.09 3.54
N ALA A 126 -14.11 -4.55 3.10
CA ALA A 126 -14.82 -3.51 3.86
C ALA A 126 -15.27 -4.00 5.25
N ALA A 127 -15.68 -5.27 5.35
CA ALA A 127 -16.19 -5.86 6.59
C ALA A 127 -15.13 -5.92 7.72
N THR A 128 -13.86 -5.96 7.36
CA THR A 128 -12.73 -6.11 8.30
C THR A 128 -11.83 -4.86 8.35
N ALA A 129 -12.11 -3.86 7.51
CA ALA A 129 -11.28 -2.67 7.36
C ALA A 129 -11.44 -1.69 8.54
N LEU A 130 -10.41 -1.55 9.37
CA LEU A 130 -10.43 -0.63 10.51
C LEU A 130 -10.59 0.84 10.10
N CYS A 131 -10.13 1.22 8.91
CA CYS A 131 -10.22 2.59 8.41
C CYS A 131 -11.61 3.01 7.94
N VAL A 132 -12.55 2.07 7.79
CA VAL A 132 -13.91 2.30 7.26
C VAL A 132 -14.95 2.42 8.37
N THR A 133 -14.68 1.91 9.57
CA THR A 133 -15.62 1.88 10.70
C THR A 133 -16.18 3.25 11.10
N GLU A 134 -15.58 4.35 10.62
CA GLU A 134 -16.00 5.72 10.89
C GLU A 134 -16.49 6.46 9.63
N ALA A 135 -16.64 5.78 8.48
CA ALA A 135 -17.07 6.43 7.23
C ALA A 135 -18.61 6.46 7.14
N PRO A 136 -19.21 7.55 6.62
CA PRO A 136 -20.66 7.58 6.36
C PRO A 136 -21.03 6.56 5.27
N GLU A 137 -22.18 5.90 5.44
CA GLU A 137 -22.70 4.81 4.58
C GLU A 137 -22.89 5.17 3.09
N THR A 138 -22.79 6.44 2.73
CA THR A 138 -23.09 6.95 1.38
C THR A 138 -21.95 6.84 0.38
N GLU A 139 -20.74 6.54 0.80
CA GLU A 139 -19.60 6.36 -0.07
C GLU A 139 -19.27 4.86 -0.24
N ARG A 140 -19.01 4.43 -1.46
CA ARG A 140 -18.49 3.08 -1.69
C ARG A 140 -17.23 2.89 -0.84
N PRO A 141 -17.16 1.86 -0.01
CA PRO A 141 -16.05 1.69 0.89
C PRO A 141 -14.76 1.52 0.08
N ALA A 142 -13.84 2.46 0.26
CA ALA A 142 -12.50 2.41 -0.28
C ALA A 142 -11.51 2.54 0.89
N PRO A 143 -10.28 1.99 0.77
CA PRO A 143 -9.32 2.08 1.86
C PRO A 143 -8.91 3.54 2.10
N ALA A 144 -9.04 4.00 3.34
CA ALA A 144 -8.52 5.28 3.79
C ALA A 144 -7.08 5.11 4.30
N LEU A 145 -6.09 5.13 3.39
CA LEU A 145 -4.70 4.86 3.72
C LEU A 145 -4.12 5.80 4.77
N SER A 146 -4.62 7.05 4.86
CA SER A 146 -4.24 8.02 5.89
C SER A 146 -4.66 7.64 7.31
N ARG A 147 -5.61 6.72 7.47
CA ARG A 147 -6.10 6.19 8.76
C ARG A 147 -5.70 4.72 8.96
N CYS A 148 -4.81 4.22 8.13
CA CYS A 148 -4.39 2.83 8.21
C CYS A 148 -3.63 2.54 9.51
N SER A 149 -3.96 1.42 10.14
CA SER A 149 -3.21 0.85 11.28
C SER A 149 -2.63 -0.49 10.84
N PRO A 150 -1.49 -0.51 10.14
CA PRO A 150 -0.95 -1.71 9.49
C PRO A 150 -0.54 -2.81 10.48
N ASP A 151 -0.33 -2.47 11.73
CA ASP A 151 -0.03 -3.40 12.83
C ASP A 151 -1.25 -4.19 13.31
N ARG A 152 -2.47 -3.71 13.07
CA ARG A 152 -3.71 -4.29 13.59
C ARG A 152 -4.74 -4.63 12.53
N CYS A 153 -4.72 -3.93 11.39
CA CYS A 153 -5.72 -4.11 10.36
C CYS A 153 -5.55 -5.45 9.64
N PRO A 154 -6.56 -6.34 9.63
CA PRO A 154 -6.48 -7.64 8.94
C PRO A 154 -6.24 -7.55 7.44
N ASN A 155 -6.42 -6.38 6.85
CA ASN A 155 -6.23 -6.13 5.43
C ASN A 155 -4.82 -5.62 5.09
N ALA A 156 -4.00 -5.29 6.10
CA ALA A 156 -2.68 -4.73 5.87
C ALA A 156 -1.64 -5.81 5.57
N CYS A 157 -0.91 -5.61 4.47
CA CYS A 157 0.19 -6.45 4.05
C CYS A 157 1.45 -5.60 3.90
N LEU A 158 2.59 -6.12 4.36
CA LEU A 158 3.89 -5.51 4.18
C LEU A 158 4.74 -6.40 3.28
N THR A 159 5.53 -5.77 2.42
CA THR A 159 6.49 -6.46 1.54
C THR A 159 7.86 -5.83 1.68
N VAL A 160 8.87 -6.43 1.09
CA VAL A 160 10.27 -5.95 1.17
C VAL A 160 10.39 -4.46 0.80
N ARG A 161 9.60 -3.96 -0.14
CA ARG A 161 9.61 -2.54 -0.54
C ARG A 161 9.21 -1.57 0.58
N HIS A 162 8.48 -2.04 1.60
CA HIS A 162 8.09 -1.21 2.75
C HIS A 162 9.16 -1.15 3.83
N ARG A 163 10.23 -1.95 3.71
CA ARG A 163 11.31 -2.02 4.70
C ARG A 163 11.95 -0.66 4.92
N GLU A 164 12.43 -0.03 3.86
CA GLU A 164 13.16 1.24 3.93
C GLU A 164 12.34 2.38 4.58
N PRO A 165 11.08 2.67 4.18
CA PRO A 165 10.26 3.67 4.85
C PRO A 165 10.07 3.40 6.35
N TRP A 166 9.88 2.16 6.74
CA TRP A 166 9.72 1.81 8.15
C TRP A 166 11.02 1.90 8.93
N GLN A 167 12.16 1.50 8.36
CA GLN A 167 13.48 1.67 8.97
C GLN A 167 13.80 3.15 9.20
N ALA A 168 13.52 4.01 8.22
CA ALA A 168 13.67 5.46 8.37
C ALA A 168 12.81 6.00 9.53
N SER A 169 11.53 5.59 9.61
CA SER A 169 10.64 6.00 10.70
C SER A 169 11.06 5.47 12.07
N ILE A 170 11.70 4.31 12.15
CA ILE A 170 12.27 3.74 13.37
C ILE A 170 13.49 4.56 13.81
N ALA A 171 14.39 4.88 12.88
CA ALA A 171 15.57 5.71 13.15
C ALA A 171 15.19 7.11 13.65
N GLU A 172 14.15 7.73 13.08
CA GLU A 172 13.60 8.99 13.58
C GLU A 172 13.07 8.85 15.01
N GLY A 173 12.38 7.76 15.32
CA GLY A 173 11.90 7.45 16.67
C GLY A 173 13.05 7.31 17.67
N GLU A 174 14.14 6.65 17.30
CA GLU A 174 15.37 6.52 18.10
C GLU A 174 16.00 7.87 18.38
N ALA A 175 16.12 8.71 17.35
CA ALA A 175 16.65 10.07 17.50
C ALA A 175 15.79 10.94 18.45
N LEU A 176 14.46 10.81 18.37
CA LEU A 176 13.55 11.50 19.27
C LEU A 176 13.70 11.00 20.72
N LEU A 177 13.80 9.70 20.93
CA LEU A 177 13.98 9.12 22.29
C LEU A 177 15.28 9.56 22.96
N ALA A 178 16.29 9.97 22.19
CA ALA A 178 17.54 10.52 22.71
C ALA A 178 17.40 11.98 23.21
N ASP A 179 16.31 12.68 22.90
CA ASP A 179 16.09 14.06 23.33
C ASP A 179 15.70 14.13 24.82
N ARG A 180 16.59 14.66 25.64
CA ARG A 180 16.39 14.82 27.09
C ARG A 180 15.30 15.83 27.47
N ARG A 181 14.76 16.59 26.53
CA ARG A 181 13.71 17.60 26.77
C ARG A 181 12.31 17.01 26.72
N LEU A 182 12.17 15.75 26.32
CA LEU A 182 10.87 15.07 26.31
C LEU A 182 10.32 14.94 27.74
N SER A 183 9.04 15.24 27.90
CA SER A 183 8.33 14.89 29.13
C SER A 183 8.21 13.36 29.26
N PRO A 184 8.05 12.81 30.48
CA PRO A 184 7.88 11.38 30.69
C PRO A 184 6.72 10.77 29.88
N LEU A 185 5.65 11.53 29.69
CA LEU A 185 4.49 11.10 28.92
C LEU A 185 4.83 11.00 27.41
N GLN A 186 5.50 12.01 26.86
CA GLN A 186 5.96 12.00 25.48
C GLN A 186 6.94 10.86 25.22
N HIS A 187 7.94 10.69 26.10
CA HIS A 187 8.91 9.62 26.00
C HIS A 187 8.22 8.23 25.97
N THR A 188 7.27 8.00 26.87
CA THR A 188 6.52 6.74 26.92
C THR A 188 5.70 6.51 25.66
N ALA A 189 5.07 7.55 25.10
CA ALA A 189 4.28 7.45 23.88
C ALA A 189 5.15 7.10 22.67
N ILE A 190 6.28 7.79 22.51
CA ILE A 190 7.25 7.54 21.43
C ILE A 190 7.85 6.14 21.53
N LEU A 191 8.23 5.70 22.74
CA LEU A 191 8.77 4.37 22.98
C LEU A 191 7.80 3.27 22.57
N ARG A 192 6.52 3.39 22.94
CA ARG A 192 5.47 2.44 22.56
C ARG A 192 5.28 2.38 21.03
N ASP A 193 5.29 3.54 20.36
CA ASP A 193 5.17 3.61 18.90
C ASP A 193 6.40 2.99 18.22
N HIS A 194 7.59 3.29 18.71
CA HIS A 194 8.83 2.73 18.23
C HIS A 194 8.88 1.19 18.34
N GLU A 195 8.53 0.64 19.50
CA GLU A 195 8.47 -0.81 19.73
C GLU A 195 7.43 -1.48 18.83
N ARG A 196 6.28 -0.82 18.61
CA ARG A 196 5.24 -1.31 17.71
C ARG A 196 5.73 -1.39 16.26
N LYS A 197 6.41 -0.34 15.77
CA LYS A 197 7.00 -0.29 14.43
C LYS A 197 8.06 -1.38 14.25
N ARG A 198 8.94 -1.56 15.20
CA ARG A 198 9.96 -2.62 15.15
C ARG A 198 9.34 -4.01 15.04
N ARG A 199 8.33 -4.31 15.87
CA ARG A 199 7.62 -5.60 15.78
C ARG A 199 6.93 -5.81 14.45
N LEU A 200 6.37 -4.75 13.87
CA LEU A 200 5.67 -4.82 12.59
C LEU A 200 6.59 -5.25 11.44
N ILE A 201 7.81 -4.73 11.40
CA ILE A 201 8.76 -5.01 10.31
C ILE A 201 9.73 -6.16 10.61
N ALA A 202 9.78 -6.67 11.83
CA ALA A 202 10.69 -7.75 12.20
C ALA A 202 10.67 -8.92 11.19
N PRO A 203 9.50 -9.43 10.75
CA PRO A 203 9.46 -10.52 9.78
C PRO A 203 10.06 -10.19 8.40
N LEU A 204 10.21 -8.89 8.08
CA LEU A 204 10.84 -8.45 6.84
C LEU A 204 12.36 -8.32 6.95
N LEU A 205 12.90 -8.33 8.18
CA LEU A 205 14.32 -8.24 8.46
C LEU A 205 14.96 -9.62 8.64
N ASP A 206 14.18 -10.59 9.16
CA ASP A 206 14.65 -11.94 9.46
C ASP A 206 14.92 -12.80 8.21
N GLY A 207 14.51 -12.35 7.03
CA GLY A 207 14.76 -13.03 5.75
C GLY A 207 16.16 -12.82 5.14
N GLU A 208 17.07 -12.14 5.87
CA GLU A 208 18.46 -11.90 5.43
C GLU A 208 19.50 -12.81 6.11
N ALA A 209 19.08 -13.90 6.78
CA ALA A 209 19.97 -14.84 7.47
C ALA A 209 20.25 -16.09 6.62
#